data_c8a89386e4559414e59fbf054645cff7
#
_entry.id   c8a89386e4559414e59fbf054645cff7
#
_cell.length_a   1.000
_cell.length_b   1.000
_cell.length_c   1.000
_cell.angle_alpha   90.00
_cell.angle_beta   90.00
_cell.angle_gamma   90.00
#
_symmetry.space_group_name_H-M   'P 1'
#
loop_
_entity.id
_entity.type
_entity.pdbx_description
1 polymer ?
#
loop_
_entity_poly.entity_id
_entity_poly.type
_entity_poly.pdbx_seq_one_letter_code
_entity_poly.pdbx_strand_id
1 'polypeptide(L)'
;MAKEMTQTALVELLCLIESAAIPVWLDGGWGVDALLQTQTRTHKDVDIVLPVADVPELQRLLGTRGFSVREGKPPHSFVLADGAGLEIDVHAVTFDVEGNGVYRMQNDEDWVYPAEGFSGRGLIGGMVVRCLSPTTQVLCHAHGYAPVEKDFSDMERLEERFGVVLPPQLQRGSSKGTPS
;
A
#
# COMPACT_ATOMS: atom_id res chain seq x y z
N MET A 1 -2.22 18.77 -12.41
CA MET A 1 -1.46 17.50 -12.58
C MET A 1 -1.24 16.92 -11.21
N ALA A 2 -1.45 15.63 -11.05
CA ALA A 2 -1.09 14.95 -9.80
C ALA A 2 0.42 15.12 -9.56
N LYS A 3 0.80 15.49 -8.35
CA LYS A 3 2.19 15.62 -7.94
C LYS A 3 2.69 14.22 -7.57
N GLU A 4 3.94 13.93 -7.92
CA GLU A 4 4.56 12.67 -7.49
C GLU A 4 4.74 12.65 -5.98
N MET A 5 4.41 11.50 -5.35
CA MET A 5 4.75 11.19 -3.97
C MET A 5 6.25 10.86 -3.93
N THR A 6 7.08 11.83 -3.63
CA THR A 6 8.53 11.62 -3.52
C THR A 6 8.88 10.91 -2.21
N GLN A 7 10.05 10.26 -2.17
CA GLN A 7 10.55 9.64 -0.94
C GLN A 7 10.62 10.66 0.24
N THR A 8 11.05 11.88 -0.02
CA THR A 8 11.10 12.93 1.01
C THR A 8 9.72 13.27 1.54
N ALA A 9 8.75 13.50 0.65
CA ALA A 9 7.37 13.79 1.03
C ALA A 9 6.75 12.62 1.82
N LEU A 10 7.03 11.39 1.43
CA LEU A 10 6.56 10.20 2.15
C LEU A 10 7.17 10.10 3.55
N VAL A 11 8.48 10.32 3.69
CA VAL A 11 9.14 10.29 5.02
C VAL A 11 8.55 11.37 5.94
N GLU A 12 8.36 12.59 5.45
CA GLU A 12 7.73 13.67 6.22
C GLU A 12 6.31 13.30 6.66
N LEU A 13 5.52 12.72 5.76
CA LEU A 13 4.18 12.23 6.03
C LEU A 13 4.18 11.15 7.11
N LEU A 14 5.04 10.13 6.98
CA LEU A 14 5.13 9.02 7.92
C LEU A 14 5.61 9.48 9.29
N CYS A 15 6.59 10.39 9.37
CA CYS A 15 7.03 10.99 10.62
C CYS A 15 5.88 11.74 11.33
N LEU A 16 5.07 12.47 10.56
CA LEU A 16 3.90 13.16 11.11
C LEU A 16 2.88 12.18 11.68
N ILE A 17 2.53 11.13 10.92
CA ILE A 17 1.58 10.10 11.35
C ILE A 17 2.10 9.35 12.58
N GLU A 18 3.39 8.99 12.60
CA GLU A 18 4.02 8.30 13.74
C GLU A 18 4.03 9.18 15.00
N SER A 19 4.22 10.49 14.85
CA SER A 19 4.18 11.44 15.99
C SER A 19 2.82 11.47 16.71
N ALA A 20 1.75 11.09 16.01
CA ALA A 20 0.40 10.94 16.56
C ALA A 20 0.11 9.50 17.04
N ALA A 21 1.10 8.62 17.04
CA ALA A 21 0.99 7.21 17.40
C ALA A 21 -0.07 6.42 16.59
N ILE A 22 -0.35 6.86 15.37
CA ILE A 22 -1.25 6.15 14.46
C ILE A 22 -0.47 5.04 13.76
N PRO A 23 -0.84 3.75 13.94
CA PRO A 23 -0.19 2.65 13.26
C PRO A 23 -0.63 2.62 11.78
N VAL A 24 0.33 2.69 10.87
CA VAL A 24 0.09 2.53 9.44
C VAL A 24 1.03 1.50 8.84
N TRP A 25 0.56 0.78 7.85
CA TRP A 25 1.35 -0.15 7.04
C TRP A 25 1.30 0.33 5.59
N LEU A 26 2.47 0.43 4.97
CA LEU A 26 2.56 0.73 3.54
C LEU A 26 2.10 -0.49 2.72
N ASP A 27 1.24 -0.24 1.76
CA ASP A 27 0.79 -1.17 0.72
C ASP A 27 1.24 -0.67 -0.65
N GLY A 28 0.93 -1.39 -1.71
CA GLY A 28 1.19 -0.97 -3.08
C GLY A 28 2.67 -0.71 -3.38
N GLY A 29 2.93 0.21 -4.29
CA GLY A 29 4.29 0.46 -4.79
C GLY A 29 5.28 0.90 -3.72
N TRP A 30 4.89 1.77 -2.80
CA TRP A 30 5.76 2.19 -1.70
C TRP A 30 5.95 1.08 -0.66
N GLY A 31 4.96 0.18 -0.48
CA GLY A 31 5.12 -1.02 0.35
C GLY A 31 6.17 -1.97 -0.22
N VAL A 32 6.16 -2.16 -1.54
CA VAL A 32 7.18 -2.96 -2.26
C VAL A 32 8.56 -2.31 -2.13
N ASP A 33 8.67 -1.01 -2.40
CA ASP A 33 9.95 -0.30 -2.29
C ASP A 33 10.51 -0.31 -0.86
N ALA A 34 9.66 -0.23 0.16
CA ALA A 34 10.07 -0.38 1.56
C ALA A 34 10.70 -1.75 1.83
N LEU A 35 10.06 -2.83 1.36
CA LEU A 35 10.58 -4.20 1.49
C LEU A 35 11.92 -4.37 0.75
N LEU A 36 12.03 -3.80 -0.44
CA LEU A 36 13.26 -3.84 -1.26
C LEU A 36 14.35 -2.90 -0.74
N GLN A 37 13.99 -1.97 0.16
CA GLN A 37 14.88 -0.94 0.73
C GLN A 37 15.46 0.01 -0.32
N THR A 38 14.77 0.18 -1.43
CA THR A 38 15.17 1.05 -2.53
C THR A 38 13.94 1.49 -3.32
N GLN A 39 13.92 2.74 -3.77
CA GLN A 39 12.89 3.22 -4.66
C GLN A 39 13.15 2.70 -6.07
N THR A 40 12.27 1.84 -6.56
CA THR A 40 12.43 1.18 -7.87
C THR A 40 11.80 1.94 -9.03
N ARG A 41 10.86 2.83 -8.75
CA ARG A 41 10.16 3.67 -9.73
C ARG A 41 9.57 4.91 -9.08
N THR A 42 9.02 5.80 -9.87
CA THR A 42 8.22 6.94 -9.36
C THR A 42 6.82 6.49 -8.95
N HIS A 43 6.25 7.15 -7.94
CA HIS A 43 4.90 6.89 -7.45
C HIS A 43 4.08 8.17 -7.47
N LYS A 44 2.81 8.07 -7.83
CA LYS A 44 1.86 9.18 -7.83
C LYS A 44 1.20 9.38 -6.47
N ASP A 45 1.05 8.29 -5.74
CA ASP A 45 0.29 8.17 -4.51
C ASP A 45 1.04 7.30 -3.50
N VAL A 46 0.49 7.17 -2.32
CA VAL A 46 0.86 6.17 -1.34
C VAL A 46 -0.38 5.46 -0.84
N ASP A 47 -0.33 4.13 -0.82
CA ASP A 47 -1.37 3.28 -0.23
C ASP A 47 -1.00 2.99 1.22
N ILE A 48 -1.94 3.23 2.13
CA ILE A 48 -1.77 2.94 3.56
C ILE A 48 -2.91 2.09 4.10
N VAL A 49 -2.56 1.13 4.94
CA VAL A 49 -3.51 0.34 5.72
C VAL A 49 -3.42 0.77 7.18
N LEU A 50 -4.56 1.00 7.83
CA LEU A 50 -4.62 1.38 9.25
C LEU A 50 -5.91 0.89 9.91
N PRO A 51 -5.98 0.83 11.27
CA PRO A 51 -7.23 0.52 11.95
C PRO A 51 -8.31 1.58 11.69
N VAL A 52 -9.54 1.15 11.47
CA VAL A 52 -10.71 2.05 11.30
C VAL A 52 -10.83 3.04 12.48
N ALA A 53 -10.51 2.59 13.69
CA ALA A 53 -10.59 3.43 14.88
C ALA A 53 -9.67 4.67 14.83
N ASP A 54 -8.57 4.61 14.06
CA ASP A 54 -7.59 5.70 13.95
C ASP A 54 -7.89 6.67 12.79
N VAL A 55 -8.88 6.35 11.94
CA VAL A 55 -9.24 7.20 10.79
C VAL A 55 -9.62 8.62 11.18
N PRO A 56 -10.46 8.87 12.21
CA PRO A 56 -10.80 10.24 12.60
C PRO A 56 -9.58 11.08 12.97
N GLU A 57 -8.63 10.51 13.71
CA GLU A 57 -7.40 11.20 14.09
C GLU A 57 -6.47 11.41 12.88
N LEU A 58 -6.35 10.42 11.99
CA LEU A 58 -5.62 10.58 10.73
C LEU A 58 -6.18 11.75 9.91
N GLN A 59 -7.49 11.81 9.72
CA GLN A 59 -8.14 12.89 8.97
C GLN A 59 -7.92 14.25 9.63
N ARG A 60 -8.04 14.34 10.97
CA ARG A 60 -7.77 15.56 11.71
C ARG A 60 -6.32 16.02 11.52
N LEU A 61 -5.37 15.10 11.70
CA LEU A 61 -3.94 15.35 11.58
C LEU A 61 -3.57 15.84 10.18
N LEU A 62 -3.97 15.09 9.15
CA LEU A 62 -3.66 15.40 7.76
C LEU A 62 -4.43 16.66 7.27
N GLY A 63 -5.61 16.92 7.82
CA GLY A 63 -6.34 18.16 7.59
C GLY A 63 -5.53 19.41 7.95
N THR A 64 -4.68 19.34 8.99
CA THR A 64 -3.76 20.45 9.34
C THR A 64 -2.69 20.72 8.29
N ARG A 65 -2.49 19.77 7.39
CA ARG A 65 -1.55 19.84 6.26
C ARG A 65 -2.24 20.06 4.92
N GLY A 66 -3.55 20.34 4.94
CA GLY A 66 -4.33 20.66 3.76
C GLY A 66 -4.89 19.45 3.00
N PHE A 67 -4.79 18.23 3.56
CA PHE A 67 -5.43 17.06 2.98
C PHE A 67 -6.94 17.05 3.28
N SER A 68 -7.71 16.66 2.30
CA SER A 68 -9.16 16.45 2.41
C SER A 68 -9.59 15.24 1.60
N VAL A 69 -10.77 14.71 1.90
CA VAL A 69 -11.33 13.59 1.14
C VAL A 69 -11.63 14.05 -0.29
N ARG A 70 -11.00 13.42 -1.25
CA ARG A 70 -11.24 13.65 -2.68
C ARG A 70 -12.20 12.64 -3.25
N GLU A 71 -12.12 11.37 -2.82
CA GLU A 71 -12.84 10.26 -3.38
C GLU A 71 -13.13 9.20 -2.32
N GLY A 72 -14.16 8.38 -2.53
CA GLY A 72 -14.51 7.26 -1.67
C GLY A 72 -15.38 7.62 -0.48
N LYS A 73 -15.46 6.70 0.47
CA LYS A 73 -16.36 6.78 1.63
C LYS A 73 -15.60 6.48 2.93
N PRO A 74 -15.17 7.51 3.69
CA PRO A 74 -14.69 7.29 5.05
C PRO A 74 -15.75 6.58 5.90
N PRO A 75 -15.35 5.74 6.88
CA PRO A 75 -13.98 5.54 7.33
C PRO A 75 -13.23 4.41 6.61
N HIS A 76 -13.81 3.69 5.68
CA HIS A 76 -13.25 2.42 5.21
C HIS A 76 -12.30 2.56 4.01
N SER A 77 -12.78 3.13 2.90
CA SER A 77 -12.06 3.19 1.64
C SER A 77 -12.21 4.58 1.03
N PHE A 78 -11.13 5.34 1.00
CA PHE A 78 -11.16 6.71 0.49
C PHE A 78 -9.77 7.22 0.15
N VAL A 79 -9.73 8.25 -0.69
CA VAL A 79 -8.52 8.96 -1.08
C VAL A 79 -8.48 10.33 -0.42
N LEU A 80 -7.38 10.65 0.24
CA LEU A 80 -7.04 11.99 0.68
C LEU A 80 -6.14 12.66 -0.35
N ALA A 81 -6.39 13.94 -0.61
CA ALA A 81 -5.51 14.74 -1.46
C ALA A 81 -5.29 16.12 -0.84
N ASP A 82 -4.09 16.68 -1.06
CA ASP A 82 -3.77 18.05 -0.70
C ASP A 82 -3.93 19.01 -1.88
N GLY A 83 -3.79 20.32 -1.62
CA GLY A 83 -3.89 21.33 -2.66
C GLY A 83 -2.75 21.29 -3.70
N ALA A 84 -1.68 20.57 -3.45
CA ALA A 84 -0.56 20.39 -4.37
C ALA A 84 -0.70 19.11 -5.24
N GLY A 85 -1.72 18.27 -4.96
CA GLY A 85 -2.00 17.05 -5.70
C GLY A 85 -1.26 15.81 -5.19
N LEU A 86 -0.74 15.82 -3.95
CA LEU A 86 -0.30 14.60 -3.28
C LEU A 86 -1.52 13.78 -2.87
N GLU A 87 -1.45 12.47 -3.08
CA GLU A 87 -2.57 11.56 -2.83
C GLU A 87 -2.18 10.44 -1.88
N ILE A 88 -3.12 10.11 -0.99
CA ILE A 88 -3.01 9.01 -0.03
C ILE A 88 -4.24 8.14 -0.19
N ASP A 89 -4.08 6.91 -0.63
CA ASP A 89 -5.14 5.92 -0.70
C ASP A 89 -5.24 5.19 0.65
N VAL A 90 -6.40 5.28 1.28
CA VAL A 90 -6.63 4.83 2.65
C VAL A 90 -7.49 3.58 2.66
N HIS A 91 -6.90 2.49 3.15
CA HIS A 91 -7.53 1.18 3.32
C HIS A 91 -7.67 0.91 4.82
N ALA A 92 -8.80 1.27 5.40
CA ALA A 92 -9.02 1.10 6.83
C ALA A 92 -9.59 -0.28 7.16
N VAL A 93 -8.99 -0.94 8.14
CA VAL A 93 -9.33 -2.32 8.53
C VAL A 93 -9.91 -2.41 9.94
N THR A 94 -10.78 -3.38 10.15
CA THR A 94 -11.14 -3.86 11.47
C THR A 94 -10.42 -5.16 11.73
N PHE A 95 -9.64 -5.23 12.81
CA PHE A 95 -8.97 -6.48 13.16
C PHE A 95 -9.93 -7.46 13.82
N ASP A 96 -9.92 -8.71 13.32
CA ASP A 96 -10.64 -9.80 13.94
C ASP A 96 -9.87 -10.41 15.13
N VAL A 97 -10.44 -11.44 15.77
CA VAL A 97 -9.83 -12.11 16.93
C VAL A 97 -8.55 -12.86 16.59
N GLU A 98 -8.35 -13.18 15.32
CA GLU A 98 -7.16 -13.88 14.80
C GLU A 98 -6.07 -12.89 14.34
N GLY A 99 -6.39 -11.59 14.35
CA GLY A 99 -5.48 -10.52 13.92
C GLY A 99 -5.51 -10.25 12.42
N ASN A 100 -6.46 -10.83 11.68
CA ASN A 100 -6.65 -10.48 10.27
C ASN A 100 -7.31 -9.10 10.16
N GLY A 101 -6.91 -8.33 9.16
CA GLY A 101 -7.52 -7.04 8.86
C GLY A 101 -8.65 -7.15 7.86
N VAL A 102 -9.88 -6.93 8.29
CA VAL A 102 -11.06 -6.93 7.41
C VAL A 102 -11.25 -5.53 6.84
N TYR A 103 -11.11 -5.40 5.53
CA TYR A 103 -11.24 -4.16 4.77
C TYR A 103 -12.53 -4.15 3.96
N ARG A 104 -13.41 -3.18 4.22
CA ARG A 104 -14.62 -2.95 3.42
C ARG A 104 -14.27 -2.10 2.20
N MET A 105 -14.28 -2.73 1.02
CA MET A 105 -14.03 -2.07 -0.25
C MET A 105 -15.18 -1.15 -0.67
N GLN A 106 -14.95 -0.31 -1.69
CA GLN A 106 -15.96 0.63 -2.19
C GLN A 106 -17.20 -0.05 -2.82
N ASN A 107 -17.04 -1.29 -3.28
CA ASN A 107 -18.13 -2.12 -3.82
C ASN A 107 -18.92 -2.88 -2.75
N ASP A 108 -18.70 -2.56 -1.47
CA ASP A 108 -19.30 -3.21 -0.29
C ASP A 108 -18.90 -4.69 -0.09
N GLU A 109 -17.87 -5.16 -0.77
CA GLU A 109 -17.25 -6.46 -0.51
C GLU A 109 -16.14 -6.35 0.54
N ASP A 110 -15.93 -7.42 1.30
CA ASP A 110 -14.84 -7.49 2.26
C ASP A 110 -13.61 -8.16 1.64
N TRP A 111 -12.47 -7.50 1.82
CA TRP A 111 -11.15 -8.06 1.58
C TRP A 111 -10.49 -8.36 2.92
N VAL A 112 -9.85 -9.51 3.05
CA VAL A 112 -9.17 -9.89 4.30
C VAL A 112 -7.66 -9.92 4.09
N TYR A 113 -6.97 -9.03 4.80
CA TYR A 113 -5.52 -9.07 4.93
C TYR A 113 -5.16 -10.11 6.00
N PRO A 114 -4.36 -11.13 5.69
CA PRO A 114 -3.92 -12.12 6.69
C PRO A 114 -3.15 -11.45 7.83
N ALA A 115 -3.30 -11.95 9.05
CA ALA A 115 -2.62 -11.43 10.25
C ALA A 115 -1.09 -11.32 10.07
N GLU A 116 -0.48 -12.31 9.43
CA GLU A 116 0.94 -12.32 9.08
C GLU A 116 1.36 -11.15 8.19
N GLY A 117 0.43 -10.64 7.39
CA GLY A 117 0.66 -9.52 6.48
C GLY A 117 1.12 -8.26 7.20
N PHE A 118 0.72 -8.09 8.44
CA PHE A 118 1.07 -6.92 9.25
C PHE A 118 2.43 -7.04 9.96
N SER A 119 3.16 -8.12 9.74
CA SER A 119 4.50 -8.34 10.30
C SER A 119 5.61 -7.66 9.51
N GLY A 120 5.33 -7.22 8.29
CA GLY A 120 6.33 -6.65 7.38
C GLY A 120 6.99 -5.38 7.92
N ARG A 121 8.27 -5.24 7.63
CA ARG A 121 9.11 -4.07 7.94
C ARG A 121 10.02 -3.80 6.76
N GLY A 122 10.26 -2.53 6.50
CA GLY A 122 11.13 -2.09 5.44
C GLY A 122 11.84 -0.77 5.76
N LEU A 123 12.50 -0.20 4.77
CA LEU A 123 13.18 1.08 4.88
C LEU A 123 12.73 2.02 3.76
N ILE A 124 12.42 3.25 4.13
CA ILE A 124 12.20 4.37 3.21
C ILE A 124 13.11 5.52 3.65
N GLY A 125 14.06 5.91 2.80
CA GLY A 125 14.96 7.01 3.11
C GLY A 125 15.74 6.84 4.44
N GLY A 126 16.06 5.61 4.81
CA GLY A 126 16.70 5.27 6.09
C GLY A 126 15.75 5.18 7.29
N MET A 127 14.47 5.50 7.13
CA MET A 127 13.44 5.33 8.16
C MET A 127 12.91 3.89 8.14
N VAL A 128 12.89 3.22 9.30
CA VAL A 128 12.22 1.92 9.43
C VAL A 128 10.72 2.16 9.42
N VAL A 129 10.01 1.46 8.52
CA VAL A 129 8.57 1.60 8.34
C VAL A 129 7.86 0.25 8.45
N ARG A 130 6.60 0.27 8.87
CA ARG A 130 5.70 -0.88 8.73
C ARG A 130 5.23 -0.96 7.28
N CYS A 131 5.18 -2.16 6.73
CA CYS A 131 4.62 -2.43 5.42
C CYS A 131 3.97 -3.81 5.42
N LEU A 132 3.12 -4.07 4.46
CA LEU A 132 2.60 -5.43 4.31
C LEU A 132 3.73 -6.39 3.94
N SER A 133 3.64 -7.64 4.42
CA SER A 133 4.65 -8.68 4.15
C SER A 133 4.77 -8.97 2.65
N PRO A 134 5.91 -9.52 2.17
CA PRO A 134 6.08 -9.85 0.76
C PRO A 134 4.97 -10.76 0.22
N THR A 135 4.56 -11.77 0.97
CA THR A 135 3.48 -12.69 0.59
C THR A 135 2.15 -11.97 0.48
N THR A 136 1.85 -11.05 1.40
CA THR A 136 0.60 -10.30 1.37
C THR A 136 0.59 -9.25 0.24
N GLN A 137 1.72 -8.63 -0.09
CA GLN A 137 1.84 -7.79 -1.27
C GLN A 137 1.49 -8.58 -2.55
N VAL A 138 2.03 -9.79 -2.70
CA VAL A 138 1.69 -10.67 -3.83
C VAL A 138 0.20 -10.99 -3.84
N LEU A 139 -0.39 -11.32 -2.69
CA LEU A 139 -1.82 -11.62 -2.58
C LEU A 139 -2.69 -10.44 -3.02
N CYS A 140 -2.37 -9.22 -2.58
CA CYS A 140 -3.11 -8.01 -2.95
C CYS A 140 -3.02 -7.72 -4.45
N HIS A 141 -1.83 -7.88 -5.06
CA HIS A 141 -1.63 -7.65 -6.50
C HIS A 141 -2.22 -8.76 -7.38
N ALA A 142 -2.48 -9.94 -6.82
CA ALA A 142 -3.11 -11.04 -7.54
C ALA A 142 -4.63 -10.92 -7.67
N HIS A 143 -5.26 -10.03 -6.88
CA HIS A 143 -6.71 -9.93 -6.78
C HIS A 143 -7.20 -8.49 -6.91
N GLY A 144 -8.44 -8.34 -7.37
CA GLY A 144 -9.13 -7.06 -7.40
C GLY A 144 -9.00 -6.26 -8.70
N TYR A 145 -7.97 -6.48 -9.51
CA TYR A 145 -7.77 -5.81 -10.81
C TYR A 145 -6.89 -6.62 -11.74
N ALA A 146 -6.90 -6.29 -13.02
CA ALA A 146 -5.98 -6.88 -13.99
C ALA A 146 -4.58 -6.27 -13.84
N PRO A 147 -3.53 -7.08 -13.59
CA PRO A 147 -2.16 -6.57 -13.44
C PRO A 147 -1.68 -5.82 -14.68
N VAL A 148 -0.93 -4.75 -14.46
CA VAL A 148 -0.24 -3.99 -15.50
C VAL A 148 1.27 -4.12 -15.36
N GLU A 149 2.05 -3.54 -16.30
CA GLU A 149 3.50 -3.73 -16.37
C GLU A 149 4.24 -3.45 -15.05
N LYS A 150 3.84 -2.41 -14.32
CA LYS A 150 4.45 -2.08 -13.02
C LYS A 150 4.24 -3.18 -11.98
N ASP A 151 3.07 -3.83 -12.01
CA ASP A 151 2.73 -4.89 -11.04
C ASP A 151 3.59 -6.14 -11.30
N PHE A 152 3.75 -6.54 -12.55
CA PHE A 152 4.66 -7.64 -12.90
C PHE A 152 6.08 -7.35 -12.44
N SER A 153 6.59 -6.15 -12.70
CA SER A 153 7.94 -5.76 -12.31
C SER A 153 8.13 -5.73 -10.80
N ASP A 154 7.17 -5.20 -10.06
CA ASP A 154 7.19 -5.14 -8.60
C ASP A 154 7.16 -6.56 -8.00
N MET A 155 6.32 -7.44 -8.52
CA MET A 155 6.19 -8.82 -8.02
C MET A 155 7.40 -9.69 -8.35
N GLU A 156 7.97 -9.56 -9.55
CA GLU A 156 9.23 -10.24 -9.92
C GLU A 156 10.37 -9.87 -8.97
N ARG A 157 10.49 -8.60 -8.57
CA ARG A 157 11.49 -8.16 -7.59
C ARG A 157 11.27 -8.76 -6.21
N LEU A 158 10.01 -8.90 -5.77
CA LEU A 158 9.68 -9.56 -4.51
C LEU A 158 10.01 -11.06 -4.58
N GLU A 159 9.70 -11.74 -5.69
CA GLU A 159 10.08 -13.14 -5.90
C GLU A 159 11.59 -13.32 -5.82
N GLU A 160 12.36 -12.49 -6.55
CA GLU A 160 13.82 -12.54 -6.56
C GLU A 160 14.43 -12.30 -5.17
N ARG A 161 13.89 -11.33 -4.43
CA ARG A 161 14.47 -10.90 -3.15
C ARG A 161 14.08 -11.78 -1.97
N PHE A 162 12.84 -12.30 -1.97
CA PHE A 162 12.24 -13.00 -0.81
C PHE A 162 11.84 -14.44 -1.09
N GLY A 163 11.93 -14.90 -2.35
CA GLY A 163 11.52 -16.26 -2.73
C GLY A 163 10.04 -16.52 -2.63
N VAL A 164 9.20 -15.47 -2.67
CA VAL A 164 7.73 -15.61 -2.69
C VAL A 164 7.29 -16.26 -3.99
N VAL A 165 6.24 -17.08 -3.92
CA VAL A 165 5.68 -17.74 -5.11
C VAL A 165 4.66 -16.83 -5.77
N LEU A 166 4.88 -16.52 -7.05
CA LEU A 166 3.93 -15.74 -7.84
C LEU A 166 2.84 -16.65 -8.41
N PRO A 167 1.56 -16.33 -8.19
CA PRO A 167 0.46 -17.05 -8.83
C PRO A 167 0.43 -16.76 -10.34
N PRO A 168 -0.21 -17.63 -11.16
CA PRO A 168 -0.16 -17.53 -12.63
C PRO A 168 -0.52 -16.16 -13.20
N GLN A 169 -1.47 -15.45 -12.58
CA GLN A 169 -1.90 -14.11 -13.03
C GLN A 169 -0.83 -13.02 -12.86
N LEU A 170 0.21 -13.25 -12.04
CA LEU A 170 1.33 -12.33 -11.82
C LEU A 170 2.63 -12.81 -12.48
N GLN A 171 2.58 -13.94 -13.21
CA GLN A 171 3.70 -14.42 -14.01
C GLN A 171 3.61 -13.81 -15.40
N ARG A 172 4.72 -13.23 -15.90
CA ARG A 172 4.77 -12.84 -17.31
C ARG A 172 4.57 -14.09 -18.18
N GLY A 173 3.66 -14.02 -19.13
CA GLY A 173 3.42 -15.13 -20.06
C GLY A 173 4.74 -15.56 -20.68
N SER A 174 5.12 -16.82 -20.50
CA SER A 174 6.18 -17.42 -21.29
C SER A 174 5.73 -17.30 -22.75
N SER A 175 6.42 -16.50 -23.54
CA SER A 175 6.28 -16.54 -24.99
C SER A 175 6.62 -17.97 -25.42
N LYS A 176 5.61 -18.81 -25.59
CA LYS A 176 5.79 -20.08 -26.25
C LYS A 176 6.27 -19.74 -27.64
N GLY A 177 7.58 -19.84 -27.85
CA GLY A 177 8.19 -19.89 -29.17
C GLY A 177 7.50 -21.02 -29.90
N THR A 178 6.81 -20.69 -30.97
CA THR A 178 6.29 -21.66 -31.93
C THR A 178 7.50 -22.36 -32.52
N PRO A 179 7.65 -23.67 -32.39
CA PRO A 179 8.68 -24.37 -33.17
C PRO A 179 8.25 -24.34 -34.63
N SER A 180 9.14 -23.88 -35.46
CA SER A 180 9.06 -23.96 -36.95
C SER A 180 9.14 -25.39 -37.43
#